data_327844157c2237f5662d9c38f6c4ecb7
#
_entry.id   327844157c2237f5662d9c38f6c4ecb7
#
_cell.length_a   1.000
_cell.length_b   1.000
_cell.length_c   1.000
_cell.angle_alpha   90.00
_cell.angle_beta   90.00
_cell.angle_gamma   90.00
#
_symmetry.space_group_name_H-M   'P 1'
#
loop_
_entity.id
_entity.type
_entity.pdbx_description
1 polymer ?
#
loop_
_entity_poly.entity_id
_entity_poly.type
_entity_poly.pdbx_seq_one_letter_code
_entity_poly.pdbx_strand_id
1 'polypeptide(L)'
;MSDASHRFCIAPMMDWTDTHCRVLHRMLTRHARLYTEMVTAEAVIRGDRQRLLAFDAVEHPVALQLGGAEPERLAEAARIGASFGYDEINLNVGCPSDRVQSGRFGACLMREPELVADCLAAMRAAVAVPVTVKCRIGVDDQDPEHSLRALVARCVAAGVTTFAVHARKAWLQGLSPRENRDVPPLDYDLVLAVKRENPALTILLNGGIATLDDAALHLTRFDGVMLGRAAYQNSQILADIDRRFFQGEARSVEDAVSDYVGYVEEQLARGAPLNAMTKHLLGMFNARPGARLFRRHLSENATRPGAGVAVLREALAHVMPHAMQAA
;
A
#
# COMPACT_ATOMS: atom_id res chain seq x y z
N MET A 1 0.10 21.46 8.25
CA MET A 1 -0.72 21.19 7.04
C MET A 1 -0.57 19.71 6.73
N SER A 2 -1.66 19.00 6.49
CA SER A 2 -1.60 17.60 6.05
C SER A 2 -0.85 17.54 4.71
N ASP A 3 0.00 16.55 4.56
CA ASP A 3 0.66 16.28 3.26
C ASP A 3 -0.43 15.94 2.23
N ALA A 4 -0.49 16.72 1.14
CA ALA A 4 -1.52 16.57 0.11
C ALA A 4 -1.57 15.15 -0.48
N SER A 5 -0.45 14.40 -0.47
CA SER A 5 -0.40 13.04 -0.98
C SER A 5 -1.17 12.03 -0.12
N HIS A 6 -1.45 12.34 1.14
CA HIS A 6 -2.32 11.52 1.99
C HIS A 6 -3.80 11.52 1.59
N ARG A 7 -4.21 12.46 0.71
CA ARG A 7 -5.59 12.50 0.20
C ARG A 7 -6.01 11.19 -0.48
N PHE A 8 -5.07 10.54 -1.20
CA PHE A 8 -5.29 9.23 -1.78
C PHE A 8 -4.04 8.35 -1.63
N CYS A 9 -4.20 7.19 -1.02
CA CYS A 9 -3.10 6.28 -0.75
C CYS A 9 -3.38 4.88 -1.33
N ILE A 10 -2.30 4.17 -1.69
CA ILE A 10 -2.37 2.76 -2.07
C ILE A 10 -1.78 1.93 -0.93
N ALA A 11 -2.62 1.06 -0.36
CA ALA A 11 -2.28 0.30 0.84
C ALA A 11 -1.09 -0.65 0.64
N PRO A 12 -0.28 -0.88 1.68
CA PRO A 12 0.72 -1.94 1.71
C PRO A 12 0.06 -3.31 1.57
N MET A 13 0.52 -4.13 0.62
CA MET A 13 -0.02 -5.46 0.35
C MET A 13 1.11 -6.43 0.04
N MET A 14 1.27 -7.45 0.91
CA MET A 14 2.28 -8.50 0.71
C MET A 14 2.09 -9.21 -0.63
N ASP A 15 3.19 -9.51 -1.31
CA ASP A 15 3.31 -10.14 -2.63
C ASP A 15 2.79 -9.28 -3.79
N TRP A 16 2.22 -8.10 -3.50
CA TRP A 16 1.58 -7.23 -4.49
C TRP A 16 2.27 -5.88 -4.65
N THR A 17 2.54 -5.14 -3.57
CA THR A 17 3.08 -3.77 -3.68
C THR A 17 4.62 -3.74 -3.63
N ASP A 18 5.26 -4.63 -4.39
CA ASP A 18 6.69 -4.57 -4.67
C ASP A 18 7.04 -3.35 -5.58
N THR A 19 8.32 -3.10 -5.82
CA THR A 19 8.77 -1.97 -6.63
C THR A 19 8.13 -1.95 -8.03
N HIS A 20 7.99 -3.10 -8.68
CA HIS A 20 7.42 -3.18 -10.04
C HIS A 20 5.95 -2.75 -10.06
N CYS A 21 5.18 -3.14 -9.04
CA CYS A 21 3.81 -2.68 -8.87
C CYS A 21 3.75 -1.17 -8.59
N ARG A 22 4.60 -0.66 -7.71
CA ARG A 22 4.59 0.76 -7.36
C ARG A 22 5.00 1.65 -8.55
N VAL A 23 5.97 1.23 -9.34
CA VAL A 23 6.31 1.91 -10.60
C VAL A 23 5.11 1.93 -11.56
N LEU A 24 4.43 0.79 -11.77
CA LEU A 24 3.20 0.75 -12.58
C LEU A 24 2.13 1.69 -12.05
N HIS A 25 1.89 1.70 -10.74
CA HIS A 25 0.92 2.59 -10.12
C HIS A 25 1.32 4.06 -10.29
N ARG A 26 2.61 4.39 -10.18
CA ARG A 26 3.12 5.75 -10.38
C ARG A 26 2.97 6.24 -11.82
N MET A 27 3.07 5.36 -12.79
CA MET A 27 2.77 5.70 -14.20
C MET A 27 1.29 6.02 -14.42
N LEU A 28 0.39 5.52 -13.57
CA LEU A 28 -1.04 5.79 -13.61
C LEU A 28 -1.44 7.04 -12.80
N THR A 29 -0.77 7.34 -11.69
CA THR A 29 -1.05 8.51 -10.84
C THR A 29 0.23 9.13 -10.31
N ARG A 30 0.39 10.44 -10.45
CA ARG A 30 1.59 11.17 -9.99
C ARG A 30 1.54 11.54 -8.51
N HIS A 31 0.35 11.65 -7.93
CA HIS A 31 0.15 12.28 -6.63
C HIS A 31 -0.22 11.31 -5.50
N ALA A 32 -0.83 10.16 -5.81
CA ALA A 32 -1.19 9.20 -4.77
C ALA A 32 0.05 8.71 -4.00
N ARG A 33 -0.05 8.61 -2.67
CA ARG A 33 1.03 8.04 -1.86
C ARG A 33 1.03 6.52 -1.99
N LEU A 34 2.20 5.99 -2.36
CA LEU A 34 2.43 4.55 -2.46
C LEU A 34 3.03 4.03 -1.15
N TYR A 35 2.77 2.77 -0.84
CA TYR A 35 3.35 2.08 0.30
C TYR A 35 4.07 0.82 -0.16
N THR A 36 5.22 0.53 0.46
CA THR A 36 5.90 -0.74 0.24
C THR A 36 5.08 -1.90 0.81
N GLU A 37 5.47 -3.11 0.52
CA GLU A 37 5.12 -4.25 1.37
C GLU A 37 5.67 -4.02 2.77
N MET A 38 5.09 -4.73 3.77
CA MET A 38 5.63 -4.66 5.13
C MET A 38 6.98 -5.39 5.21
N VAL A 39 8.02 -4.67 5.63
CA VAL A 39 9.33 -5.24 5.94
C VAL A 39 9.51 -5.27 7.45
N THR A 40 9.96 -6.41 8.01
CA THR A 40 10.21 -6.47 9.46
C THR A 40 11.48 -5.71 9.84
N ALA A 41 11.51 -5.10 11.02
CA ALA A 41 12.68 -4.38 11.53
C ALA A 41 13.93 -5.28 11.51
N GLU A 42 13.82 -6.54 11.92
CA GLU A 42 14.92 -7.52 11.87
C GLU A 42 15.44 -7.75 10.45
N ALA A 43 14.55 -7.83 9.45
CA ALA A 43 14.97 -7.99 8.07
C ALA A 43 15.71 -6.76 7.53
N VAL A 44 15.29 -5.56 7.92
CA VAL A 44 15.97 -4.30 7.59
C VAL A 44 17.37 -4.23 8.21
N ILE A 45 17.50 -4.64 9.47
CA ILE A 45 18.76 -4.55 10.21
C ILE A 45 19.77 -5.58 9.71
N ARG A 46 19.34 -6.83 9.52
CA ARG A 46 20.23 -7.99 9.29
C ARG A 46 20.23 -8.53 7.86
N GLY A 47 19.22 -8.18 7.06
CA GLY A 47 19.06 -8.69 5.70
C GLY A 47 19.81 -7.90 4.65
N ASP A 48 19.62 -8.30 3.41
CA ASP A 48 20.08 -7.55 2.24
C ASP A 48 19.21 -6.28 2.07
N ARG A 49 19.73 -5.17 2.58
CA ARG A 49 19.04 -3.87 2.57
C ARG A 49 18.74 -3.40 1.15
N GLN A 50 19.67 -3.60 0.23
CA GLN A 50 19.48 -3.17 -1.15
C GLN A 50 18.29 -3.92 -1.77
N ARG A 51 18.20 -5.21 -1.58
CA ARG A 51 17.08 -6.02 -2.08
C ARG A 51 15.75 -5.68 -1.41
N LEU A 52 15.78 -5.34 -0.11
CA LEU A 52 14.57 -5.12 0.68
C LEU A 52 14.01 -3.70 0.58
N LEU A 53 14.89 -2.71 0.40
CA LEU A 53 14.54 -1.30 0.55
C LEU A 53 14.79 -0.45 -0.69
N ALA A 54 15.51 -0.98 -1.71
CA ALA A 54 15.68 -0.21 -2.93
C ALA A 54 14.34 0.00 -3.63
N PHE A 55 14.17 1.18 -4.17
CA PHE A 55 13.01 1.57 -4.95
C PHE A 55 13.44 2.52 -6.09
N ASP A 56 12.59 2.70 -7.07
CA ASP A 56 12.84 3.60 -8.18
C ASP A 56 12.47 5.04 -7.78
N ALA A 57 13.28 6.03 -8.19
CA ALA A 57 13.02 7.44 -7.88
C ALA A 57 11.65 7.93 -8.38
N VAL A 58 11.09 7.30 -9.41
CA VAL A 58 9.74 7.65 -9.90
C VAL A 58 8.64 7.31 -8.89
N GLU A 59 8.88 6.39 -7.92
CA GLU A 59 7.87 5.95 -6.98
C GLU A 59 7.41 7.03 -5.97
N HIS A 60 8.17 8.12 -5.81
CA HIS A 60 7.79 9.22 -4.91
C HIS A 60 6.41 9.84 -5.24
N PRO A 61 5.60 10.18 -4.22
CA PRO A 61 5.83 9.98 -2.79
C PRO A 61 5.58 8.52 -2.37
N VAL A 62 6.54 7.94 -1.65
CA VAL A 62 6.52 6.54 -1.22
C VAL A 62 6.84 6.37 0.26
N ALA A 63 6.06 5.55 0.95
CA ALA A 63 6.22 5.21 2.37
C ALA A 63 6.78 3.80 2.56
N LEU A 64 7.76 3.64 3.44
CA LEU A 64 8.21 2.34 3.91
C LEU A 64 7.33 1.86 5.07
N GLN A 65 6.68 0.70 4.93
CA GLN A 65 5.98 0.10 6.05
C GLN A 65 6.87 -0.90 6.80
N LEU A 66 7.03 -0.67 8.11
CA LEU A 66 7.78 -1.53 9.03
C LEU A 66 6.85 -2.37 9.90
N GLY A 67 7.29 -3.60 10.20
CA GLY A 67 6.69 -4.48 11.21
C GLY A 67 7.71 -4.80 12.30
N GLY A 68 7.27 -4.75 13.55
CA GLY A 68 8.08 -5.04 14.74
C GLY A 68 7.35 -4.62 16.01
N ALA A 69 7.92 -4.96 17.16
CA ALA A 69 7.40 -4.65 18.49
C ALA A 69 8.49 -4.19 19.47
N GLU A 70 9.71 -4.00 19.02
CA GLU A 70 10.83 -3.57 19.86
C GLU A 70 11.23 -2.14 19.49
N PRO A 71 11.09 -1.15 20.41
CA PRO A 71 11.32 0.26 20.12
C PRO A 71 12.69 0.56 19.52
N GLU A 72 13.77 0.01 20.09
CA GLU A 72 15.14 0.25 19.61
C GLU A 72 15.36 -0.32 18.22
N ARG A 73 14.81 -1.51 17.93
CA ARG A 73 14.91 -2.15 16.63
C ARG A 73 14.14 -1.39 15.57
N LEU A 74 12.94 -0.94 15.90
CA LEU A 74 12.13 -0.11 15.00
C LEU A 74 12.78 1.25 14.74
N ALA A 75 13.41 1.85 15.74
CA ALA A 75 14.18 3.09 15.58
C ALA A 75 15.38 2.90 14.64
N GLU A 76 16.12 1.79 14.80
CA GLU A 76 17.24 1.45 13.90
C GLU A 76 16.75 1.20 12.48
N ALA A 77 15.70 0.39 12.30
CA ALA A 77 15.11 0.11 11.00
C ALA A 77 14.54 1.38 10.33
N ALA A 78 13.91 2.26 11.09
CA ALA A 78 13.42 3.54 10.60
C ALA A 78 14.57 4.43 10.08
N ARG A 79 15.70 4.50 10.82
CA ARG A 79 16.89 5.26 10.41
C ARG A 79 17.48 4.71 9.12
N ILE A 80 17.60 3.38 9.01
CA ILE A 80 18.06 2.72 7.79
C ILE A 80 17.10 3.04 6.64
N GLY A 81 15.78 2.88 6.83
CA GLY A 81 14.77 3.20 5.82
C GLY A 81 14.83 4.64 5.36
N ALA A 82 14.91 5.59 6.29
CA ALA A 82 15.03 7.01 5.96
C ALA A 82 16.30 7.32 5.14
N SER A 83 17.42 6.61 5.36
CA SER A 83 18.64 6.78 4.56
C SER A 83 18.50 6.30 3.10
N PHE A 84 17.50 5.50 2.78
CA PHE A 84 17.16 5.12 1.40
C PHE A 84 16.32 6.20 0.68
N GLY A 85 15.81 7.21 1.39
CA GLY A 85 15.09 8.33 0.80
C GLY A 85 13.55 8.19 0.82
N TYR A 86 12.99 7.29 1.62
CA TYR A 86 11.53 7.21 1.78
C TYR A 86 10.95 8.51 2.36
N ASP A 87 9.79 8.92 1.84
CA ASP A 87 9.10 10.14 2.28
C ASP A 87 8.39 9.99 3.62
N GLU A 88 8.15 8.76 4.05
CA GLU A 88 7.42 8.41 5.27
C GLU A 88 7.86 7.04 5.78
N ILE A 89 7.90 6.87 7.10
CA ILE A 89 8.01 5.56 7.75
C ILE A 89 6.69 5.23 8.44
N ASN A 90 6.08 4.10 8.09
CA ASN A 90 4.78 3.68 8.61
C ASN A 90 4.92 2.43 9.48
N LEU A 91 4.31 2.42 10.67
CA LEU A 91 4.25 1.24 11.53
C LEU A 91 2.98 0.43 11.24
N ASN A 92 3.16 -0.88 11.04
CA ASN A 92 2.04 -1.82 10.90
C ASN A 92 1.51 -2.26 12.27
N VAL A 93 0.25 -1.91 12.55
CA VAL A 93 -0.51 -2.30 13.76
C VAL A 93 -1.83 -2.98 13.36
N GLY A 94 -1.88 -3.65 12.19
CA GLY A 94 -3.15 -4.16 11.67
C GLY A 94 -3.10 -5.47 10.90
N CYS A 95 -1.93 -6.05 10.63
CA CYS A 95 -1.80 -7.32 9.90
C CYS A 95 -2.11 -8.52 10.81
N PRO A 96 -3.08 -9.40 10.47
CA PRO A 96 -3.44 -10.54 11.31
C PRO A 96 -2.79 -11.87 10.88
N SER A 97 -1.78 -11.87 9.99
CA SER A 97 -1.21 -13.12 9.47
C SER A 97 -0.43 -13.89 10.55
N ASP A 98 -0.40 -15.23 10.45
CA ASP A 98 0.26 -16.12 11.43
C ASP A 98 1.74 -15.78 11.62
N ARG A 99 2.45 -15.44 10.52
CA ARG A 99 3.86 -15.00 10.58
C ARG A 99 4.03 -13.75 11.44
N VAL A 100 3.07 -12.83 11.38
CA VAL A 100 3.06 -11.58 12.13
C VAL A 100 2.70 -11.85 13.59
N GLN A 101 1.76 -12.73 13.84
CA GLN A 101 1.36 -13.16 15.20
C GLN A 101 2.52 -13.87 15.92
N SER A 102 3.21 -14.78 15.26
CA SER A 102 4.38 -15.46 15.86
C SER A 102 5.50 -14.49 16.23
N GLY A 103 5.63 -13.38 15.49
CA GLY A 103 6.55 -12.28 15.81
C GLY A 103 6.01 -11.25 16.81
N ARG A 104 4.79 -11.45 17.37
CA ARG A 104 4.10 -10.56 18.32
C ARG A 104 3.99 -9.10 17.86
N PHE A 105 3.77 -8.85 16.57
CA PHE A 105 3.58 -7.50 16.00
C PHE A 105 2.32 -7.45 15.10
N GLY A 106 2.08 -6.36 14.39
CA GLY A 106 0.89 -6.18 13.56
C GLY A 106 -0.39 -6.05 14.39
N ALA A 107 -1.44 -6.81 14.07
CA ALA A 107 -2.74 -6.68 14.76
C ALA A 107 -2.67 -7.03 16.25
N CYS A 108 -1.76 -7.90 16.69
CA CYS A 108 -1.54 -8.21 18.10
C CYS A 108 -1.27 -6.94 18.94
N LEU A 109 -0.56 -5.99 18.37
CA LEU A 109 -0.21 -4.72 19.03
C LEU A 109 -1.42 -3.84 19.36
N MET A 110 -2.59 -4.09 18.76
CA MET A 110 -3.83 -3.42 19.18
C MET A 110 -4.18 -3.67 20.66
N ARG A 111 -3.61 -4.71 21.28
CA ARG A 111 -3.77 -5.01 22.70
C ARG A 111 -2.76 -4.32 23.62
N GLU A 112 -1.74 -3.72 23.05
CA GLU A 112 -0.60 -3.12 23.74
C GLU A 112 -0.36 -1.68 23.28
N PRO A 113 -1.34 -0.75 23.45
CA PRO A 113 -1.25 0.62 22.92
C PRO A 113 -0.09 1.43 23.50
N GLU A 114 0.36 1.15 24.73
CA GLU A 114 1.53 1.73 25.35
C GLU A 114 2.81 1.33 24.60
N LEU A 115 2.97 0.04 24.31
CA LEU A 115 4.12 -0.46 23.54
C LEU A 115 4.15 0.14 22.13
N VAL A 116 2.98 0.31 21.49
CA VAL A 116 2.90 0.99 20.19
C VAL A 116 3.38 2.43 20.29
N ALA A 117 2.98 3.14 21.35
CA ALA A 117 3.42 4.52 21.59
C ALA A 117 4.93 4.60 21.80
N ASP A 118 5.52 3.69 22.58
CA ASP A 118 6.97 3.62 22.82
C ASP A 118 7.72 3.35 21.50
N CYS A 119 7.25 2.41 20.68
CA CYS A 119 7.79 2.13 19.37
C CYS A 119 7.78 3.38 18.46
N LEU A 120 6.64 4.07 18.40
CA LEU A 120 6.48 5.27 17.58
C LEU A 120 7.32 6.44 18.08
N ALA A 121 7.42 6.64 19.38
CA ALA A 121 8.28 7.65 19.97
C ALA A 121 9.76 7.40 19.62
N ALA A 122 10.24 6.17 19.74
CA ALA A 122 11.58 5.77 19.37
C ALA A 122 11.86 5.97 17.87
N MET A 123 10.92 5.56 17.00
CA MET A 123 11.05 5.79 15.55
C MET A 123 11.12 7.28 15.22
N ARG A 124 10.22 8.10 15.78
CA ARG A 124 10.19 9.56 15.55
C ARG A 124 11.45 10.27 16.03
N ALA A 125 12.03 9.83 17.13
CA ALA A 125 13.31 10.37 17.62
C ALA A 125 14.48 10.01 16.70
N ALA A 126 14.35 8.95 15.89
CA ALA A 126 15.41 8.44 15.04
C ALA A 126 15.45 9.06 13.63
N VAL A 127 14.34 9.69 13.16
CA VAL A 127 14.21 10.17 11.77
C VAL A 127 13.54 11.54 11.72
N ALA A 128 13.85 12.30 10.65
CA ALA A 128 13.22 13.59 10.38
C ALA A 128 11.93 13.46 9.51
N VAL A 129 11.80 12.36 8.77
CA VAL A 129 10.61 12.12 7.95
C VAL A 129 9.40 11.76 8.82
N PRO A 130 8.15 12.01 8.35
CA PRO A 130 6.95 11.65 9.09
C PRO A 130 6.93 10.17 9.49
N VAL A 131 6.54 9.89 10.74
CA VAL A 131 6.23 8.54 11.22
C VAL A 131 4.73 8.43 11.42
N THR A 132 4.12 7.45 10.78
CA THR A 132 2.67 7.24 10.72
C THR A 132 2.29 5.83 11.17
N VAL A 133 1.00 5.59 11.37
CA VAL A 133 0.49 4.29 11.84
C VAL A 133 -0.60 3.78 10.88
N LYS A 134 -0.53 2.48 10.57
CA LYS A 134 -1.65 1.78 9.93
C LYS A 134 -2.20 0.72 10.87
N CYS A 135 -3.45 0.90 11.30
CA CYS A 135 -4.10 0.04 12.30
C CYS A 135 -5.45 -0.49 11.83
N ARG A 136 -6.09 -1.24 12.72
CA ARG A 136 -7.49 -1.65 12.66
C ARG A 136 -8.29 -0.96 13.78
N ILE A 137 -9.59 -1.32 13.93
CA ILE A 137 -10.43 -0.77 14.99
C ILE A 137 -10.42 -1.63 16.28
N GLY A 138 -9.71 -2.76 16.27
CA GLY A 138 -9.58 -3.67 17.40
C GLY A 138 -9.22 -5.07 16.93
N VAL A 139 -8.99 -5.99 17.87
CA VAL A 139 -8.62 -7.38 17.61
C VAL A 139 -9.45 -8.31 18.49
N ASP A 140 -9.89 -9.45 17.92
CA ASP A 140 -10.66 -10.52 18.59
C ASP A 140 -11.88 -9.97 19.37
N ASP A 141 -11.91 -10.20 20.69
CA ASP A 141 -12.98 -9.82 21.61
C ASP A 141 -12.93 -8.38 22.11
N GLN A 142 -11.88 -7.61 21.75
CA GLN A 142 -11.82 -6.20 22.16
C GLN A 142 -13.07 -5.43 21.71
N ASP A 143 -13.55 -4.55 22.58
CA ASP A 143 -14.50 -3.52 22.20
C ASP A 143 -13.81 -2.53 21.24
N PRO A 144 -14.28 -2.41 19.98
CA PRO A 144 -13.62 -1.57 18.99
C PRO A 144 -13.62 -0.09 19.35
N GLU A 145 -14.66 0.40 20.04
CA GLU A 145 -14.71 1.79 20.46
C GLU A 145 -13.60 2.14 21.44
N HIS A 146 -13.45 1.31 22.46
CA HIS A 146 -12.38 1.48 23.45
C HIS A 146 -11.00 1.27 22.84
N SER A 147 -10.82 0.19 22.08
CA SER A 147 -9.54 -0.19 21.49
C SER A 147 -8.97 0.88 20.56
N LEU A 148 -9.78 1.40 19.62
CA LEU A 148 -9.32 2.41 18.68
C LEU A 148 -8.98 3.74 19.38
N ARG A 149 -9.85 4.20 20.29
CA ARG A 149 -9.59 5.45 21.03
C ARG A 149 -8.36 5.37 21.91
N ALA A 150 -8.17 4.24 22.62
CA ALA A 150 -6.99 4.03 23.45
C ALA A 150 -5.71 4.06 22.60
N LEU A 151 -5.68 3.35 21.46
CA LEU A 151 -4.54 3.35 20.56
C LEU A 151 -4.25 4.76 20.03
N VAL A 152 -5.26 5.47 19.52
CA VAL A 152 -5.08 6.83 18.98
C VAL A 152 -4.56 7.77 20.06
N ALA A 153 -5.12 7.76 21.26
CA ALA A 153 -4.70 8.62 22.36
C ALA A 153 -3.23 8.40 22.73
N ARG A 154 -2.77 7.15 22.83
CA ARG A 154 -1.37 6.80 23.13
C ARG A 154 -0.42 7.21 22.01
N CYS A 155 -0.79 6.95 20.75
CA CYS A 155 0.01 7.36 19.60
C CYS A 155 0.11 8.89 19.47
N VAL A 156 -0.96 9.62 19.76
CA VAL A 156 -0.95 11.10 19.80
C VAL A 156 -0.03 11.62 20.90
N ALA A 157 -0.05 11.02 22.07
CA ALA A 157 0.88 11.36 23.16
C ALA A 157 2.35 11.12 22.75
N ALA A 158 2.62 10.13 21.90
CA ALA A 158 3.92 9.90 21.27
C ALA A 158 4.19 10.86 20.08
N GLY A 159 3.26 11.77 19.76
CA GLY A 159 3.37 12.81 18.76
C GLY A 159 3.03 12.38 17.32
N VAL A 160 2.36 11.25 17.12
CA VAL A 160 1.86 10.83 15.81
C VAL A 160 0.60 11.60 15.47
N THR A 161 0.50 12.08 14.23
CA THR A 161 -0.63 12.90 13.75
C THR A 161 -1.37 12.27 12.57
N THR A 162 -0.84 11.19 11.98
CA THR A 162 -1.42 10.56 10.78
C THR A 162 -1.68 9.08 10.99
N PHE A 163 -2.94 8.68 10.75
CA PHE A 163 -3.43 7.32 10.95
C PHE A 163 -4.14 6.80 9.70
N ALA A 164 -3.76 5.64 9.20
CA ALA A 164 -4.55 4.88 8.22
C ALA A 164 -5.34 3.79 8.96
N VAL A 165 -6.65 3.97 9.08
CA VAL A 165 -7.50 3.08 9.87
C VAL A 165 -8.29 2.14 8.95
N HIS A 166 -7.99 0.83 9.01
CA HIS A 166 -8.85 -0.17 8.39
C HIS A 166 -10.08 -0.38 9.28
N ALA A 167 -11.24 0.04 8.80
CA ALA A 167 -12.49 0.10 9.54
C ALA A 167 -13.10 -1.30 9.82
N ARG A 168 -12.28 -2.29 10.15
CA ARG A 168 -12.67 -3.65 10.55
C ARG A 168 -11.83 -4.11 11.72
N LYS A 169 -12.43 -4.90 12.61
CA LYS A 169 -11.66 -5.71 13.59
C LYS A 169 -10.79 -6.74 12.86
N ALA A 170 -9.75 -7.20 13.50
CA ALA A 170 -9.03 -8.39 13.08
C ALA A 170 -9.37 -9.57 14.02
N TRP A 171 -9.49 -10.77 13.45
CA TRP A 171 -9.53 -12.01 14.18
C TRP A 171 -8.19 -12.72 14.01
N LEU A 172 -7.49 -12.96 15.12
CA LEU A 172 -6.18 -13.61 15.11
C LEU A 172 -6.31 -15.11 14.89
N GLN A 173 -7.42 -15.70 15.32
CA GLN A 173 -7.73 -17.12 15.15
C GLN A 173 -9.01 -17.30 14.33
N GLY A 174 -9.10 -18.40 13.59
CA GLY A 174 -10.30 -18.80 12.87
C GLY A 174 -10.57 -18.12 11.53
N LEU A 175 -9.84 -17.05 11.18
CA LEU A 175 -9.95 -16.37 9.90
C LEU A 175 -8.59 -16.20 9.23
N SER A 176 -8.47 -16.60 7.97
CA SER A 176 -7.31 -16.29 7.15
C SER A 176 -7.14 -14.77 6.97
N PRO A 177 -5.95 -14.29 6.56
CA PRO A 177 -5.74 -12.87 6.25
C PRO A 177 -6.68 -12.33 5.16
N ARG A 178 -7.16 -13.19 4.25
CA ARG A 178 -8.14 -12.82 3.23
C ARG A 178 -9.52 -12.62 3.86
N GLU A 179 -9.99 -13.58 4.64
CA GLU A 179 -11.29 -13.52 5.33
C GLU A 179 -11.35 -12.35 6.31
N ASN A 180 -10.25 -12.02 6.99
CA ASN A 180 -10.11 -10.84 7.84
C ASN A 180 -10.32 -9.50 7.09
N ARG A 181 -10.36 -9.51 5.77
CA ARG A 181 -10.69 -8.33 4.94
C ARG A 181 -12.13 -8.32 4.45
N ASP A 182 -12.86 -9.42 4.61
CA ASP A 182 -14.20 -9.58 4.07
C ASP A 182 -15.25 -9.86 5.14
N VAL A 183 -14.97 -10.76 6.08
CA VAL A 183 -15.93 -11.29 7.06
C VAL A 183 -16.26 -10.30 8.18
N PRO A 184 -15.29 -9.68 8.91
CA PRO A 184 -15.65 -8.73 9.95
C PRO A 184 -16.37 -7.51 9.35
N PRO A 185 -17.44 -6.99 9.98
CA PRO A 185 -18.17 -5.85 9.46
C PRO A 185 -17.30 -4.59 9.39
N LEU A 186 -17.61 -3.72 8.44
CA LEU A 186 -17.04 -2.37 8.36
C LEU A 186 -17.76 -1.45 9.34
N ASP A 187 -17.00 -0.68 10.09
CA ASP A 187 -17.50 0.35 10.99
C ASP A 187 -16.86 1.72 10.66
N TYR A 188 -17.39 2.35 9.62
CA TYR A 188 -16.96 3.68 9.20
C TYR A 188 -17.39 4.77 10.19
N ASP A 189 -18.50 4.57 10.90
CA ASP A 189 -19.04 5.55 11.82
C ASP A 189 -18.16 5.69 13.07
N LEU A 190 -17.61 4.59 13.57
CA LEU A 190 -16.61 4.64 14.63
C LEU A 190 -15.36 5.42 14.19
N VAL A 191 -14.82 5.15 13.00
CA VAL A 191 -13.64 5.88 12.50
C VAL A 191 -13.96 7.37 12.33
N LEU A 192 -15.17 7.71 11.88
CA LEU A 192 -15.63 9.09 11.77
C LEU A 192 -15.80 9.76 13.14
N ALA A 193 -16.30 9.05 14.14
CA ALA A 193 -16.39 9.55 15.51
C ALA A 193 -15.00 9.93 16.04
N VAL A 194 -14.02 9.04 15.88
CA VAL A 194 -12.61 9.30 16.26
C VAL A 194 -12.04 10.51 15.50
N LYS A 195 -12.33 10.68 14.18
CA LYS A 195 -11.92 11.87 13.42
C LYS A 195 -12.53 13.16 13.99
N ARG A 196 -13.81 13.14 14.33
CA ARG A 196 -14.51 14.32 14.91
C ARG A 196 -13.99 14.68 16.30
N GLU A 197 -13.67 13.69 17.11
CA GLU A 197 -13.06 13.86 18.44
C GLU A 197 -11.63 14.43 18.34
N ASN A 198 -10.95 14.20 17.21
CA ASN A 198 -9.56 14.58 16.98
C ASN A 198 -9.40 15.36 15.66
N PRO A 199 -9.95 16.56 15.51
CA PRO A 199 -10.00 17.27 14.24
C PRO A 199 -8.62 17.63 13.67
N ALA A 200 -7.61 17.76 14.53
CA ALA A 200 -6.24 18.07 14.14
C ALA A 200 -5.47 16.87 13.55
N LEU A 201 -5.97 15.65 13.72
CA LEU A 201 -5.35 14.45 13.17
C LEU A 201 -5.70 14.26 11.70
N THR A 202 -4.76 13.77 10.94
CA THR A 202 -4.99 13.26 9.58
C THR A 202 -5.44 11.79 9.66
N ILE A 203 -6.71 11.53 9.37
CA ILE A 203 -7.30 10.19 9.39
C ILE A 203 -7.59 9.74 7.96
N LEU A 204 -6.91 8.68 7.54
CA LEU A 204 -7.11 8.02 6.25
C LEU A 204 -8.04 6.82 6.44
N LEU A 205 -9.18 6.82 5.78
CA LEU A 205 -10.10 5.69 5.83
C LEU A 205 -9.61 4.57 4.91
N ASN A 206 -9.54 3.36 5.44
CA ASN A 206 -9.22 2.15 4.69
C ASN A 206 -10.27 1.05 4.94
N GLY A 207 -10.46 0.18 3.97
CA GLY A 207 -11.37 -0.97 4.03
C GLY A 207 -12.64 -0.79 3.20
N GLY A 208 -12.94 -1.77 2.34
CA GLY A 208 -14.17 -1.82 1.55
C GLY A 208 -14.27 -0.84 0.38
N ILE A 209 -13.43 0.17 0.26
CA ILE A 209 -13.45 1.16 -0.81
C ILE A 209 -13.04 0.48 -2.13
N ALA A 210 -14.00 0.38 -3.06
CA ALA A 210 -13.83 -0.37 -4.30
C ALA A 210 -13.79 0.50 -5.56
N THR A 211 -14.41 1.68 -5.52
CA THR A 211 -14.52 2.61 -6.65
C THR A 211 -14.01 4.01 -6.29
N LEU A 212 -13.77 4.83 -7.32
CA LEU A 212 -13.41 6.24 -7.10
C LEU A 212 -14.62 7.07 -6.61
N ASP A 213 -15.84 6.62 -6.85
CA ASP A 213 -17.04 7.28 -6.32
C ASP A 213 -17.18 7.00 -4.82
N ASP A 214 -16.93 5.76 -4.36
CA ASP A 214 -16.83 5.47 -2.93
C ASP A 214 -15.73 6.32 -2.28
N ALA A 215 -14.56 6.41 -2.93
CA ALA A 215 -13.45 7.24 -2.45
C ALA A 215 -13.86 8.71 -2.33
N ALA A 216 -14.54 9.29 -3.33
CA ALA A 216 -15.03 10.65 -3.33
C ALA A 216 -16.02 10.90 -2.18
N LEU A 217 -16.95 9.97 -1.96
CA LEU A 217 -17.91 10.05 -0.86
C LEU A 217 -17.19 10.09 0.49
N HIS A 218 -16.22 9.22 0.73
CA HIS A 218 -15.48 9.20 1.99
C HIS A 218 -14.59 10.43 2.19
N LEU A 219 -14.03 11.00 1.11
CA LEU A 219 -13.23 12.23 1.16
C LEU A 219 -14.01 13.49 1.55
N THR A 220 -15.34 13.44 1.61
CA THR A 220 -16.17 14.51 2.21
C THR A 220 -16.13 14.51 3.74
N ARG A 221 -15.67 13.40 4.35
CA ARG A 221 -15.76 13.15 5.80
C ARG A 221 -14.40 12.87 6.45
N PHE A 222 -13.40 12.44 5.66
CA PHE A 222 -12.04 12.07 6.08
C PHE A 222 -10.99 12.89 5.33
N ASP A 223 -9.80 12.99 5.89
CA ASP A 223 -8.69 13.73 5.27
C ASP A 223 -8.14 13.01 4.05
N GLY A 224 -8.27 11.67 4.03
CA GLY A 224 -7.81 10.84 2.93
C GLY A 224 -8.47 9.46 2.93
N VAL A 225 -8.23 8.75 1.84
CA VAL A 225 -8.65 7.35 1.65
C VAL A 225 -7.44 6.49 1.27
N MET A 226 -7.50 5.21 1.67
CA MET A 226 -6.47 4.25 1.31
C MET A 226 -7.12 3.02 0.66
N LEU A 227 -6.85 2.80 -0.63
CA LEU A 227 -7.33 1.65 -1.38
C LEU A 227 -6.33 0.49 -1.33
N GLY A 228 -6.83 -0.71 -1.14
CA GLY A 228 -6.04 -1.95 -1.23
C GLY A 228 -6.33 -2.69 -2.53
N ARG A 229 -7.10 -3.78 -2.42
CA ARG A 229 -7.36 -4.73 -3.51
C ARG A 229 -7.90 -4.09 -4.79
N ALA A 230 -8.74 -3.08 -4.69
CA ALA A 230 -9.29 -2.39 -5.86
C ALA A 230 -8.18 -1.75 -6.71
N ALA A 231 -7.19 -1.11 -6.07
CA ALA A 231 -6.06 -0.50 -6.76
C ALA A 231 -5.18 -1.53 -7.49
N TYR A 232 -5.08 -2.76 -6.98
CA TYR A 232 -4.29 -3.82 -7.59
C TYR A 232 -5.06 -4.62 -8.65
N GLN A 233 -6.29 -5.02 -8.31
CA GLN A 233 -7.10 -5.90 -9.16
C GLN A 233 -7.75 -5.16 -10.34
N ASN A 234 -7.83 -3.84 -10.29
CA ASN A 234 -8.34 -2.97 -11.33
C ASN A 234 -7.54 -1.67 -11.39
N SER A 235 -6.22 -1.79 -11.60
CA SER A 235 -5.29 -0.65 -11.50
C SER A 235 -5.57 0.48 -12.49
N GLN A 236 -6.31 0.25 -13.59
CA GLN A 236 -6.72 1.31 -14.51
C GLN A 236 -7.52 2.45 -13.83
N ILE A 237 -8.20 2.18 -12.68
CA ILE A 237 -8.91 3.23 -11.94
C ILE A 237 -7.96 4.32 -11.44
N LEU A 238 -6.68 4.00 -11.25
CA LEU A 238 -5.68 4.95 -10.77
C LEU A 238 -5.39 6.07 -11.78
N ALA A 239 -5.66 5.85 -13.08
CA ALA A 239 -5.42 6.82 -14.14
C ALA A 239 -6.28 8.10 -14.02
N ASP A 240 -7.39 8.04 -13.30
CA ASP A 240 -8.31 9.17 -13.11
C ASP A 240 -8.16 9.88 -11.72
N ILE A 241 -7.28 9.35 -10.87
CA ILE A 241 -7.10 9.86 -9.50
C ILE A 241 -6.63 11.31 -9.48
N ASP A 242 -5.62 11.63 -10.30
CA ASP A 242 -5.02 12.95 -10.29
C ASP A 242 -6.02 14.03 -10.69
N ARG A 243 -6.84 13.76 -11.71
CA ARG A 243 -7.94 14.65 -12.13
C ARG A 243 -9.02 14.79 -11.06
N ARG A 244 -9.40 13.67 -10.41
CA ARG A 244 -10.53 13.67 -9.46
C ARG A 244 -10.17 14.26 -8.11
N PHE A 245 -8.94 14.08 -7.64
CA PHE A 245 -8.59 14.33 -6.24
C PHE A 245 -7.41 15.30 -6.03
N PHE A 246 -6.62 15.59 -7.07
CA PHE A 246 -5.41 16.39 -6.94
C PHE A 246 -5.34 17.61 -7.89
N GLN A 247 -6.43 17.97 -8.58
CA GLN A 247 -6.47 19.06 -9.55
C GLN A 247 -5.46 18.90 -10.70
N GLY A 248 -5.03 17.66 -10.95
CA GLY A 248 -4.17 17.29 -12.07
C GLY A 248 -4.98 16.83 -13.29
N GLU A 249 -4.28 16.29 -14.27
CA GLU A 249 -4.90 15.69 -15.46
C GLU A 249 -5.05 14.18 -15.30
N ALA A 250 -6.07 13.60 -15.94
CA ALA A 250 -6.19 12.15 -16.07
C ALA A 250 -5.04 11.62 -16.92
N ARG A 251 -4.49 10.48 -16.54
CA ARG A 251 -3.48 9.79 -17.35
C ARG A 251 -4.16 8.84 -18.33
N SER A 252 -3.67 8.77 -19.57
CA SER A 252 -4.06 7.68 -20.48
C SER A 252 -3.51 6.35 -19.94
N VAL A 253 -4.36 5.34 -19.88
CA VAL A 253 -3.93 3.97 -19.50
C VAL A 253 -2.96 3.42 -20.55
N GLU A 254 -3.20 3.73 -21.80
CA GLU A 254 -2.40 3.34 -22.94
C GLU A 254 -0.98 3.91 -22.84
N ASP A 255 -0.84 5.21 -22.53
CA ASP A 255 0.47 5.85 -22.34
C ASP A 255 1.20 5.28 -21.13
N ALA A 256 0.49 5.11 -20.00
CA ALA A 256 1.07 4.53 -18.80
C ALA A 256 1.60 3.10 -19.01
N VAL A 257 0.89 2.30 -19.80
CA VAL A 257 1.31 0.94 -20.16
C VAL A 257 2.48 0.99 -21.14
N SER A 258 2.51 1.92 -22.09
CA SER A 258 3.65 2.11 -23.01
C SER A 258 4.91 2.46 -22.24
N ASP A 259 4.84 3.41 -21.28
CA ASP A 259 5.97 3.76 -20.41
C ASP A 259 6.41 2.55 -19.58
N TYR A 260 5.44 1.74 -19.10
CA TYR A 260 5.76 0.54 -18.34
C TYR A 260 6.44 -0.54 -19.18
N VAL A 261 6.17 -0.64 -20.48
CA VAL A 261 6.92 -1.53 -21.41
C VAL A 261 8.39 -1.12 -21.45
N GLY A 262 8.70 0.17 -21.53
CA GLY A 262 10.08 0.67 -21.45
C GLY A 262 10.77 0.30 -20.13
N TYR A 263 10.07 0.49 -19.01
CA TYR A 263 10.57 0.05 -17.71
C TYR A 263 10.84 -1.47 -17.67
N VAL A 264 9.95 -2.29 -18.23
CA VAL A 264 10.14 -3.74 -18.31
C VAL A 264 11.40 -4.10 -19.11
N GLU A 265 11.67 -3.41 -20.23
CA GLU A 265 12.89 -3.61 -21.02
C GLU A 265 14.16 -3.31 -20.22
N GLU A 266 14.17 -2.21 -19.48
CA GLU A 266 15.30 -1.87 -18.61
C GLU A 266 15.52 -2.90 -17.51
N GLN A 267 14.44 -3.37 -16.87
CA GLN A 267 14.55 -4.38 -15.80
C GLN A 267 14.98 -5.75 -16.33
N LEU A 268 14.54 -6.15 -17.52
CA LEU A 268 15.02 -7.35 -18.20
C LEU A 268 16.53 -7.27 -18.47
N ALA A 269 17.02 -6.11 -18.95
CA ALA A 269 18.44 -5.88 -19.17
C ALA A 269 19.27 -5.98 -17.87
N ARG A 270 18.67 -5.69 -16.71
CA ARG A 270 19.26 -5.86 -15.37
C ARG A 270 19.09 -7.28 -14.81
N GLY A 271 18.46 -8.18 -15.57
CA GLY A 271 18.31 -9.61 -15.21
C GLY A 271 17.03 -9.94 -14.43
N ALA A 272 16.09 -8.99 -14.26
CA ALA A 272 14.81 -9.30 -13.65
C ALA A 272 13.98 -10.24 -14.55
N PRO A 273 13.28 -11.24 -14.00
CA PRO A 273 12.45 -12.12 -14.82
C PRO A 273 11.15 -11.42 -15.23
N LEU A 274 10.69 -11.65 -16.46
CA LEU A 274 9.53 -10.99 -17.05
C LEU A 274 8.26 -11.12 -16.18
N ASN A 275 8.01 -12.29 -15.61
CA ASN A 275 6.83 -12.55 -14.78
C ASN A 275 6.79 -11.74 -13.48
N ALA A 276 7.93 -11.30 -12.94
CA ALA A 276 7.97 -10.43 -11.76
C ALA A 276 7.26 -9.10 -12.01
N MET A 277 7.32 -8.60 -13.23
CA MET A 277 6.73 -7.35 -13.66
C MET A 277 5.32 -7.52 -14.24
N THR A 278 5.12 -8.53 -15.10
CA THR A 278 3.85 -8.72 -15.81
C THR A 278 2.72 -9.23 -14.93
N LYS A 279 2.99 -9.85 -13.76
CA LYS A 279 1.96 -10.25 -12.79
C LYS A 279 1.08 -9.08 -12.35
N HIS A 280 1.62 -7.86 -12.32
CA HIS A 280 0.91 -6.66 -11.89
C HIS A 280 -0.05 -6.10 -12.96
N LEU A 281 0.14 -6.49 -14.22
CA LEU A 281 -0.74 -6.08 -15.32
C LEU A 281 -2.00 -6.96 -15.45
N LEU A 282 -2.05 -8.13 -14.81
CA LEU A 282 -3.12 -9.12 -15.01
C LEU A 282 -4.53 -8.59 -14.68
N GLY A 283 -4.62 -7.64 -13.75
CA GLY A 283 -5.89 -7.00 -13.38
C GLY A 283 -6.24 -5.73 -14.18
N MET A 284 -5.29 -5.19 -14.95
CA MET A 284 -5.41 -3.86 -15.55
C MET A 284 -6.55 -3.77 -16.57
N PHE A 285 -6.73 -4.79 -17.38
CA PHE A 285 -7.69 -4.76 -18.50
C PHE A 285 -8.96 -5.57 -18.21
N ASN A 286 -9.35 -5.70 -16.95
CA ASN A 286 -10.61 -6.36 -16.60
C ASN A 286 -11.78 -5.68 -17.33
N ALA A 287 -12.70 -6.51 -17.84
CA ALA A 287 -13.87 -6.11 -18.65
C ALA A 287 -13.57 -5.53 -20.04
N ARG A 288 -12.29 -5.40 -20.48
CA ARG A 288 -12.00 -5.03 -21.88
C ARG A 288 -12.09 -6.26 -22.82
N PRO A 289 -12.53 -6.08 -24.07
CA PRO A 289 -12.38 -7.11 -25.11
C PRO A 289 -10.92 -7.58 -25.17
N GLY A 290 -10.69 -8.89 -25.33
CA GLY A 290 -9.34 -9.44 -25.38
C GLY A 290 -8.66 -9.70 -24.02
N ALA A 291 -9.19 -9.21 -22.90
CA ALA A 291 -8.58 -9.36 -21.56
C ALA A 291 -8.28 -10.83 -21.17
N ARG A 292 -9.14 -11.78 -21.59
CA ARG A 292 -8.90 -13.21 -21.33
C ARG A 292 -7.67 -13.71 -22.09
N LEU A 293 -7.51 -13.32 -23.35
CA LEU A 293 -6.37 -13.71 -24.19
C LEU A 293 -5.09 -13.08 -23.65
N PHE A 294 -5.12 -11.80 -23.29
CA PHE A 294 -4.02 -11.09 -22.63
C PHE A 294 -3.51 -11.87 -21.41
N ARG A 295 -4.40 -12.17 -20.45
CA ARG A 295 -4.01 -12.89 -19.22
C ARG A 295 -3.49 -14.28 -19.51
N ARG A 296 -4.15 -15.02 -20.43
CA ARG A 296 -3.70 -16.35 -20.83
C ARG A 296 -2.31 -16.31 -21.45
N HIS A 297 -2.06 -15.39 -22.39
CA HIS A 297 -0.77 -15.26 -23.05
C HIS A 297 0.37 -15.01 -22.05
N LEU A 298 0.20 -14.08 -21.11
CA LEU A 298 1.18 -13.82 -20.06
C LEU A 298 1.38 -15.01 -19.13
N SER A 299 0.31 -15.67 -18.70
CA SER A 299 0.39 -16.81 -17.78
C SER A 299 1.13 -18.01 -18.38
N GLU A 300 0.98 -18.24 -19.69
CA GLU A 300 1.61 -19.36 -20.40
C GLU A 300 3.04 -19.07 -20.82
N ASN A 301 3.41 -17.81 -21.05
CA ASN A 301 4.69 -17.48 -21.70
C ASN A 301 5.64 -16.65 -20.83
N ALA A 302 5.18 -15.81 -19.89
CA ALA A 302 6.05 -14.90 -19.15
C ALA A 302 6.96 -15.62 -18.13
N THR A 303 6.65 -16.86 -17.77
CA THR A 303 7.47 -17.68 -16.85
C THR A 303 8.50 -18.56 -17.55
N ARG A 304 8.51 -18.59 -18.89
CA ARG A 304 9.43 -19.43 -19.65
C ARG A 304 10.87 -18.89 -19.56
N PRO A 305 11.87 -19.76 -19.53
CA PRO A 305 13.26 -19.32 -19.61
C PRO A 305 13.50 -18.45 -20.85
N GLY A 306 14.12 -17.29 -20.69
CA GLY A 306 14.41 -16.37 -21.79
C GLY A 306 13.20 -15.54 -22.28
N ALA A 307 12.06 -15.56 -21.56
CA ALA A 307 10.92 -14.72 -21.89
C ALA A 307 11.31 -13.23 -21.84
N GLY A 308 11.19 -12.56 -22.98
CA GLY A 308 11.54 -11.16 -23.18
C GLY A 308 10.31 -10.27 -23.39
N VAL A 309 10.55 -8.99 -23.66
CA VAL A 309 9.50 -7.98 -23.85
C VAL A 309 8.53 -8.30 -24.99
N ALA A 310 8.95 -9.06 -25.98
CA ALA A 310 8.08 -9.52 -27.08
C ALA A 310 6.84 -10.22 -26.56
N VAL A 311 6.97 -11.07 -25.52
CA VAL A 311 5.83 -11.74 -24.88
C VAL A 311 4.82 -10.74 -24.31
N LEU A 312 5.29 -9.65 -23.70
CA LEU A 312 4.41 -8.58 -23.18
C LEU A 312 3.73 -7.83 -24.33
N ARG A 313 4.47 -7.47 -25.38
CA ARG A 313 3.93 -6.76 -26.55
C ARG A 313 2.86 -7.59 -27.27
N GLU A 314 3.10 -8.88 -27.47
CA GLU A 314 2.11 -9.82 -28.05
C GLU A 314 0.84 -9.91 -27.18
N ALA A 315 1.01 -9.98 -25.87
CA ALA A 315 -0.14 -9.96 -24.95
C ALA A 315 -0.94 -8.68 -25.07
N LEU A 316 -0.28 -7.52 -25.08
CA LEU A 316 -0.91 -6.19 -25.16
C LEU A 316 -1.67 -6.00 -26.48
N ALA A 317 -1.23 -6.61 -27.59
CA ALA A 317 -1.96 -6.56 -28.88
C ALA A 317 -3.39 -7.08 -28.79
N HIS A 318 -3.73 -7.95 -27.82
CA HIS A 318 -5.09 -8.42 -27.59
C HIS A 318 -6.03 -7.37 -26.97
N VAL A 319 -5.49 -6.37 -26.25
CA VAL A 319 -6.28 -5.38 -25.49
C VAL A 319 -6.04 -3.94 -25.94
N MET A 320 -4.94 -3.68 -26.67
CA MET A 320 -4.51 -2.36 -27.16
C MET A 320 -4.00 -2.45 -28.60
N PRO A 321 -4.82 -2.89 -29.56
CA PRO A 321 -4.34 -3.21 -30.94
C PRO A 321 -3.77 -2.00 -31.67
N HIS A 322 -4.20 -0.78 -31.37
CA HIS A 322 -3.75 0.44 -32.06
C HIS A 322 -2.50 1.08 -31.43
N ALA A 323 -2.30 0.93 -30.12
CA ALA A 323 -1.15 1.52 -29.43
C ALA A 323 0.19 0.84 -29.76
N MET A 324 0.14 -0.44 -30.18
CA MET A 324 1.34 -1.24 -30.46
C MET A 324 1.80 -1.17 -31.94
N GLN A 325 1.06 -0.46 -32.81
CA GLN A 325 1.45 -0.28 -34.23
C GLN A 325 2.28 0.99 -34.47
N ALA A 326 2.41 1.87 -33.47
CA ALA A 326 3.08 3.17 -33.56
C ALA A 326 4.48 3.19 -32.91
N ALA A 327 4.96 2.08 -32.37
CA ALA A 327 6.29 1.89 -31.76
C ALA A 327 7.08 0.85 -32.56
#